data_a9682b52ce5050080d4da667090e37f1
#
_entry.id   a9682b52ce5050080d4da667090e37f1
#
_cell.length_a   1.000
_cell.length_b   1.000
_cell.length_c   1.000
_cell.angle_alpha   90.00
_cell.angle_beta   90.00
_cell.angle_gamma   90.00
#
_symmetry.space_group_name_H-M   'P 1'
#
loop_
_entity.id
_entity.type
_entity.pdbx_description
1 polymer ?
#
loop_
_entity_poly.entity_id
_entity_poly.type
_entity_poly.pdbx_seq_one_letter_code
_entity_poly.pdbx_strand_id
1 'polypeptide(L)'
;MKTKYIKSFLLFLLLGCCISVSAQNIQGVVTDSLTNEPIPYLSVFYEGKGVGSITDNDGNYKVETRKGWNKLTFSAVGYVTKVVNIIPGVTKNLNVRMRPDDIMLDEVVVKPKREKYSRKNNPAVELMKKVIAHKKNNKLSENDYYQYNKYQKITMSLNDVTPEMLEKGMYKKMPFLKDQIELCEETNKFILPISVDETASQKIYRKHPKSEKTIIKGMSSTGVNELFATGDMLSTVLKDVFTDVNIYDNDIRLLQYPFISPISSSDAISFYKFYIMDTTFVDKDKCFHLTFVPNNSQDFGFTGHLYVLADSSYTVKKCTMNLPKKSGVNFVDNMDIIQEFEQLPNGEWVLKTDDMIVEMTLMKIMQGFQIRRTTRYSDYAFDELPQRLFKRKGAEIKDCLLYTSPSPRDCS
;
A
#
# COMPACT_ATOMS: atom_id res chain seq x y z
N MET A 1 -35.99 50.49 31.00
CA MET A 1 -36.61 49.82 29.85
C MET A 1 -35.61 49.48 28.71
N LYS A 2 -34.66 50.33 28.35
CA LYS A 2 -33.72 50.11 27.23
C LYS A 2 -32.81 48.88 27.34
N THR A 3 -32.39 48.47 28.51
CA THR A 3 -31.51 47.33 28.75
C THR A 3 -32.13 45.94 28.53
N LYS A 4 -33.44 45.83 28.64
CA LYS A 4 -34.17 44.58 28.43
C LYS A 4 -34.26 44.25 26.93
N TYR A 5 -34.46 45.25 26.08
CA TYR A 5 -34.52 45.05 24.64
C TYR A 5 -33.17 44.74 24.00
N ILE A 6 -32.09 45.28 24.58
CA ILE A 6 -30.73 44.95 24.12
C ILE A 6 -30.38 43.51 24.38
N LYS A 7 -30.72 42.99 25.56
CA LYS A 7 -30.51 41.56 25.92
C LYS A 7 -31.37 40.62 25.08
N SER A 8 -32.61 40.99 24.78
CA SER A 8 -33.49 40.22 23.91
C SER A 8 -33.01 40.24 22.44
N PHE A 9 -32.49 41.36 21.98
CA PHE A 9 -31.91 41.49 20.62
C PHE A 9 -30.60 40.70 20.50
N LEU A 10 -29.74 40.73 21.50
CA LEU A 10 -28.53 39.92 21.54
C LEU A 10 -28.83 38.39 21.62
N LEU A 11 -29.88 38.01 22.34
CA LEU A 11 -30.31 36.62 22.37
C LEU A 11 -30.88 36.15 21.01
N PHE A 12 -31.60 37.02 20.34
CA PHE A 12 -32.13 36.74 18.99
C PHE A 12 -30.99 36.67 17.92
N LEU A 13 -29.96 37.49 18.09
CA LEU A 13 -28.75 37.44 17.21
C LEU A 13 -27.95 36.15 17.48
N LEU A 14 -27.86 35.69 18.69
CA LEU A 14 -27.20 34.42 19.05
C LEU A 14 -28.00 33.19 18.55
N LEU A 15 -29.31 33.22 18.57
CA LEU A 15 -30.16 32.17 18.01
C LEU A 15 -30.14 32.10 16.51
N GLY A 16 -29.90 33.24 15.80
CA GLY A 16 -29.81 33.33 14.34
C GLY A 16 -28.49 32.77 13.77
N CYS A 17 -27.47 32.54 14.59
CA CYS A 17 -26.17 32.03 14.15
C CYS A 17 -26.07 30.49 14.09
N CYS A 18 -27.13 29.73 14.45
CA CYS A 18 -27.19 28.29 14.16
C CYS A 18 -27.50 28.07 12.67
N ILE A 19 -26.65 28.59 11.78
CA ILE A 19 -26.65 28.16 10.38
C ILE A 19 -26.17 26.71 10.44
N SER A 20 -27.10 25.78 10.33
CA SER A 20 -26.82 24.37 10.12
C SER A 20 -26.00 24.27 8.84
N VAL A 21 -24.69 24.10 8.98
CA VAL A 21 -23.82 23.69 7.87
C VAL A 21 -24.26 22.29 7.52
N SER A 22 -25.20 22.19 6.61
CA SER A 22 -25.65 20.92 6.08
C SER A 22 -24.48 20.34 5.29
N ALA A 23 -23.83 19.32 5.79
CA ALA A 23 -22.83 18.58 5.05
C ALA A 23 -23.52 18.03 3.80
N GLN A 24 -23.14 18.55 2.65
CA GLN A 24 -23.69 18.10 1.37
C GLN A 24 -22.99 16.79 1.02
N ASN A 25 -23.77 15.76 0.70
CA ASN A 25 -23.27 14.46 0.34
C ASN A 25 -23.56 14.17 -1.13
N ILE A 26 -22.61 13.51 -1.78
CA ILE A 26 -22.80 12.84 -3.06
C ILE A 26 -22.92 11.35 -2.75
N GLN A 27 -23.90 10.72 -3.37
CA GLN A 27 -24.13 9.28 -3.25
C GLN A 27 -24.40 8.67 -4.63
N GLY A 28 -24.23 7.36 -4.75
CA GLY A 28 -24.50 6.67 -6.01
C GLY A 28 -24.03 5.22 -5.94
N VAL A 29 -24.09 4.56 -7.08
CA VAL A 29 -23.66 3.18 -7.27
C VAL A 29 -22.49 3.15 -8.24
N VAL A 30 -21.48 2.35 -7.91
CA VAL A 30 -20.37 2.06 -8.82
C VAL A 30 -20.56 0.66 -9.40
N THR A 31 -20.50 0.56 -10.73
CA THR A 31 -20.69 -0.68 -11.45
C THR A 31 -19.56 -0.94 -12.44
N ASP A 32 -19.34 -2.19 -12.76
CA ASP A 32 -18.47 -2.62 -13.85
C ASP A 32 -19.09 -2.23 -15.20
N SER A 33 -18.30 -1.68 -16.12
CA SER A 33 -18.79 -1.20 -17.42
C SER A 33 -19.15 -2.32 -18.38
N LEU A 34 -18.61 -3.53 -18.22
CA LEU A 34 -18.85 -4.69 -19.08
C LEU A 34 -20.02 -5.53 -18.55
N THR A 35 -20.02 -5.82 -17.25
CA THR A 35 -20.99 -6.71 -16.64
C THR A 35 -22.19 -6.02 -16.03
N ASN A 36 -22.12 -4.69 -15.85
CA ASN A 36 -23.10 -3.86 -15.14
C ASN A 36 -23.30 -4.25 -13.66
N GLU A 37 -22.45 -5.08 -13.11
CA GLU A 37 -22.53 -5.47 -11.70
C GLU A 37 -21.90 -4.44 -10.81
N PRO A 38 -22.41 -4.26 -9.59
CA PRO A 38 -21.83 -3.33 -8.64
C PRO A 38 -20.45 -3.81 -8.18
N ILE A 39 -19.56 -2.85 -8.00
CA ILE A 39 -18.19 -3.09 -7.53
C ILE A 39 -18.14 -2.80 -6.04
N PRO A 40 -18.00 -3.81 -5.19
CA PRO A 40 -17.85 -3.62 -3.75
C PRO A 40 -16.44 -3.16 -3.40
N TYR A 41 -16.32 -2.43 -2.27
CA TYR A 41 -15.05 -2.00 -1.65
C TYR A 41 -14.15 -1.14 -2.52
N LEU A 42 -14.71 -0.50 -3.53
CA LEU A 42 -14.04 0.48 -4.36
C LEU A 42 -13.84 1.78 -3.56
N SER A 43 -12.65 2.35 -3.63
CA SER A 43 -12.32 3.62 -2.99
C SER A 43 -12.88 4.80 -3.79
N VAL A 44 -13.62 5.68 -3.08
CA VAL A 44 -14.18 6.94 -3.63
C VAL A 44 -13.63 8.08 -2.80
N PHE A 45 -12.79 8.95 -3.37
CA PHE A 45 -12.10 9.97 -2.58
C PHE A 45 -11.85 11.26 -3.37
N TYR A 46 -11.61 12.34 -2.62
CA TYR A 46 -11.12 13.61 -3.16
C TYR A 46 -9.62 13.69 -3.01
N GLU A 47 -8.93 13.77 -4.11
CA GLU A 47 -7.49 13.88 -4.13
C GLU A 47 -6.99 15.07 -3.30
N GLY A 48 -6.02 14.84 -2.43
CA GLY A 48 -5.46 15.86 -1.54
C GLY A 48 -6.39 16.41 -0.46
N LYS A 49 -7.59 15.84 -0.20
CA LYS A 49 -8.56 16.39 0.77
C LYS A 49 -8.77 15.57 2.04
N GLY A 50 -8.26 14.33 2.09
CA GLY A 50 -8.41 13.44 3.24
C GLY A 50 -9.85 13.00 3.52
N VAL A 51 -10.75 13.12 2.55
CA VAL A 51 -12.14 12.73 2.65
C VAL A 51 -12.45 11.73 1.54
N GLY A 52 -13.03 10.61 1.93
CA GLY A 52 -13.41 9.56 1.01
C GLY A 52 -14.45 8.63 1.62
N SER A 53 -14.84 7.64 0.84
CA SER A 53 -15.75 6.56 1.19
C SER A 53 -15.31 5.29 0.47
N ILE A 54 -15.82 4.15 0.91
CA ILE A 54 -15.67 2.87 0.21
C ILE A 54 -17.05 2.39 -0.16
N THR A 55 -17.23 1.78 -1.34
CA THR A 55 -18.49 1.21 -1.74
C THR A 55 -18.84 0.02 -0.85
N ASP A 56 -20.12 -0.15 -0.54
CA ASP A 56 -20.64 -1.33 0.15
C ASP A 56 -20.74 -2.55 -0.79
N ASN A 57 -21.31 -3.66 -0.32
CA ASN A 57 -21.49 -4.88 -1.11
C ASN A 57 -22.34 -4.69 -2.36
N ASP A 58 -23.19 -3.69 -2.38
CA ASP A 58 -24.09 -3.34 -3.48
C ASP A 58 -23.52 -2.21 -4.34
N GLY A 59 -22.24 -1.87 -4.15
CA GLY A 59 -21.56 -0.81 -4.86
C GLY A 59 -22.01 0.61 -4.48
N ASN A 60 -22.85 0.77 -3.46
CA ASN A 60 -23.30 2.09 -3.03
C ASN A 60 -22.19 2.81 -2.27
N TYR A 61 -22.08 4.10 -2.50
CA TYR A 61 -21.19 4.96 -1.76
C TYR A 61 -21.89 6.25 -1.32
N LYS A 62 -21.35 6.89 -0.29
CA LYS A 62 -21.75 8.20 0.15
C LYS A 62 -20.51 8.96 0.61
N VAL A 63 -20.27 10.14 0.05
CA VAL A 63 -19.11 10.98 0.36
C VAL A 63 -19.52 12.40 0.59
N GLU A 64 -18.95 13.04 1.61
CA GLU A 64 -19.15 14.45 1.92
C GLU A 64 -18.47 15.31 0.85
N THR A 65 -19.09 16.43 0.46
CA THR A 65 -18.50 17.41 -0.46
C THR A 65 -18.54 18.81 0.11
N ARG A 66 -17.63 19.66 -0.34
CA ARG A 66 -17.52 21.07 0.06
C ARG A 66 -17.22 21.95 -1.14
N LYS A 67 -17.50 23.24 -0.99
CA LYS A 67 -17.20 24.23 -2.01
C LYS A 67 -15.72 24.15 -2.44
N GLY A 68 -15.49 24.11 -3.74
CA GLY A 68 -14.16 23.98 -4.34
C GLY A 68 -13.64 22.53 -4.51
N TRP A 69 -14.40 21.51 -4.07
CA TRP A 69 -14.09 20.10 -4.30
C TRP A 69 -14.83 19.61 -5.55
N ASN A 70 -14.20 19.69 -6.68
CA ASN A 70 -14.82 19.50 -7.97
C ASN A 70 -14.40 18.24 -8.73
N LYS A 71 -13.47 17.43 -8.15
CA LYS A 71 -13.02 16.16 -8.73
C LYS A 71 -13.15 15.04 -7.72
N LEU A 72 -13.88 14.00 -8.09
CA LEU A 72 -14.06 12.80 -7.29
C LEU A 72 -13.40 11.62 -8.00
N THR A 73 -12.49 10.95 -7.33
CA THR A 73 -11.70 9.83 -7.86
C THR A 73 -12.28 8.51 -7.39
N PHE A 74 -12.39 7.56 -8.32
CA PHE A 74 -12.85 6.19 -8.12
C PHE A 74 -11.72 5.24 -8.46
N SER A 75 -11.31 4.41 -7.52
CA SER A 75 -10.18 3.49 -7.69
C SER A 75 -10.43 2.14 -7.03
N ALA A 76 -10.15 1.08 -7.76
CA ALA A 76 -10.15 -0.30 -7.26
C ALA A 76 -9.12 -1.13 -8.02
N VAL A 77 -8.58 -2.15 -7.38
CA VAL A 77 -7.68 -3.11 -8.02
C VAL A 77 -8.42 -3.84 -9.15
N GLY A 78 -7.79 -3.94 -10.31
CA GLY A 78 -8.39 -4.55 -11.50
C GLY A 78 -9.28 -3.60 -12.32
N TYR A 79 -9.29 -2.31 -11.99
CA TYR A 79 -10.05 -1.29 -12.71
C TYR A 79 -9.20 -0.05 -13.00
N VAL A 80 -9.39 0.51 -14.17
CA VAL A 80 -8.77 1.79 -14.52
C VAL A 80 -9.31 2.88 -13.62
N THR A 81 -8.43 3.58 -12.90
CA THR A 81 -8.82 4.70 -12.03
C THR A 81 -9.57 5.76 -12.82
N LYS A 82 -10.71 6.20 -12.30
CA LYS A 82 -11.59 7.16 -12.96
C LYS A 82 -11.78 8.42 -12.13
N VAL A 83 -11.51 9.57 -12.73
CA VAL A 83 -11.77 10.89 -12.14
C VAL A 83 -13.02 11.49 -12.76
N VAL A 84 -13.96 11.90 -11.93
CA VAL A 84 -15.23 12.50 -12.36
C VAL A 84 -15.33 13.92 -11.82
N ASN A 85 -15.61 14.87 -12.73
CA ASN A 85 -15.87 16.24 -12.33
C ASN A 85 -17.26 16.35 -11.72
N ILE A 86 -17.36 17.03 -10.60
CA ILE A 86 -18.60 17.25 -9.86
C ILE A 86 -18.80 18.74 -9.61
N ILE A 87 -20.06 19.14 -9.42
CA ILE A 87 -20.41 20.50 -8.99
C ILE A 87 -20.91 20.41 -7.55
N PRO A 88 -20.10 20.87 -6.56
CA PRO A 88 -20.51 20.86 -5.16
C PRO A 88 -21.85 21.58 -4.94
N GLY A 89 -22.75 20.94 -4.21
CA GLY A 89 -24.09 21.48 -3.96
C GLY A 89 -25.14 21.18 -5.04
N VAL A 90 -24.72 20.81 -6.25
CA VAL A 90 -25.60 20.44 -7.35
C VAL A 90 -25.60 18.95 -7.60
N THR A 91 -24.43 18.34 -7.73
CA THR A 91 -24.31 16.89 -7.92
C THR A 91 -24.66 16.18 -6.61
N LYS A 92 -25.81 15.48 -6.58
CA LYS A 92 -26.26 14.72 -5.40
C LYS A 92 -26.20 13.21 -5.63
N ASN A 93 -26.60 12.76 -6.81
CA ASN A 93 -26.54 11.36 -7.21
C ASN A 93 -25.59 11.21 -8.39
N LEU A 94 -24.61 10.32 -8.25
CA LEU A 94 -23.60 10.07 -9.25
C LEU A 94 -23.32 8.57 -9.36
N ASN A 95 -23.89 7.93 -10.36
CA ASN A 95 -23.58 6.54 -10.68
C ASN A 95 -22.37 6.49 -11.62
N VAL A 96 -21.41 5.64 -11.31
CA VAL A 96 -20.16 5.55 -12.04
C VAL A 96 -19.96 4.14 -12.58
N ARG A 97 -19.55 4.06 -13.85
CA ARG A 97 -19.13 2.82 -14.49
C ARG A 97 -17.62 2.80 -14.57
N MET A 98 -17.00 1.77 -14.00
CA MET A 98 -15.57 1.54 -14.03
C MET A 98 -15.21 0.60 -15.16
N ARG A 99 -14.14 0.90 -15.88
CA ARG A 99 -13.61 0.00 -16.91
C ARG A 99 -12.61 -0.95 -16.25
N PRO A 100 -12.74 -2.27 -16.45
CA PRO A 100 -11.71 -3.21 -16.09
C PRO A 100 -10.38 -2.84 -16.75
N ASP A 101 -9.28 -3.10 -16.07
CA ASP A 101 -7.94 -2.92 -16.62
C ASP A 101 -7.60 -4.11 -17.52
N ASP A 102 -7.30 -3.83 -18.79
CA ASP A 102 -7.13 -4.86 -19.85
C ASP A 102 -5.94 -5.81 -19.62
N ILE A 103 -5.10 -5.52 -18.61
CA ILE A 103 -3.96 -6.37 -18.23
C ILE A 103 -4.40 -7.66 -17.50
N MET A 104 -5.69 -7.76 -17.13
CA MET A 104 -6.25 -8.89 -16.37
C MET A 104 -7.36 -9.65 -17.11
N LEU A 105 -7.56 -9.42 -18.39
CA LEU A 105 -8.66 -10.03 -19.14
C LEU A 105 -8.24 -11.32 -19.86
N ASP A 106 -8.11 -12.40 -19.11
CA ASP A 106 -8.36 -13.74 -19.61
C ASP A 106 -8.96 -14.58 -18.48
N GLU A 107 -10.28 -14.53 -18.32
CA GLU A 107 -11.16 -15.66 -18.03
C GLU A 107 -12.57 -15.22 -17.60
N VAL A 108 -13.55 -16.03 -18.02
CA VAL A 108 -14.98 -15.83 -17.77
C VAL A 108 -15.29 -15.99 -16.27
N VAL A 109 -15.73 -14.94 -15.62
CA VAL A 109 -16.10 -14.95 -14.20
C VAL A 109 -17.55 -15.40 -14.01
N VAL A 110 -17.75 -16.52 -13.37
CA VAL A 110 -19.06 -16.93 -12.81
C VAL A 110 -19.20 -16.32 -11.41
N LYS A 111 -20.16 -15.40 -11.24
CA LYS A 111 -20.35 -14.67 -9.97
C LYS A 111 -21.36 -15.36 -9.06
N PRO A 112 -21.06 -15.50 -7.77
CA PRO A 112 -22.03 -16.04 -6.79
C PRO A 112 -23.11 -15.00 -6.42
N LYS A 113 -24.31 -15.51 -6.11
CA LYS A 113 -25.46 -14.72 -5.62
C LYS A 113 -25.10 -13.97 -4.33
N ARG A 114 -25.60 -12.73 -4.22
CA ARG A 114 -25.39 -11.83 -3.08
C ARG A 114 -26.01 -12.39 -1.81
N GLU A 115 -25.19 -12.93 -0.94
CA GLU A 115 -25.58 -13.25 0.43
C GLU A 115 -24.94 -12.25 1.40
N LYS A 116 -25.65 -11.93 2.51
CA LYS A 116 -25.10 -11.14 3.59
C LYS A 116 -23.86 -11.87 4.13
N TYR A 117 -22.71 -11.20 4.23
CA TYR A 117 -21.48 -11.81 4.72
C TYR A 117 -21.70 -12.51 6.06
N SER A 118 -21.37 -13.76 6.10
CA SER A 118 -21.37 -14.57 7.33
C SER A 118 -20.03 -15.28 7.43
N ARG A 119 -19.50 -15.39 8.64
CA ARG A 119 -18.33 -16.23 8.92
C ARG A 119 -18.69 -17.71 9.06
N LYS A 120 -19.95 -17.99 9.39
CA LYS A 120 -20.43 -19.34 9.57
C LYS A 120 -20.73 -19.98 8.21
N ASN A 121 -20.18 -21.16 7.96
CA ASN A 121 -20.30 -21.90 6.71
C ASN A 121 -19.80 -21.12 5.48
N ASN A 122 -18.78 -20.28 5.65
CA ASN A 122 -18.20 -19.48 4.58
C ASN A 122 -16.96 -20.19 4.01
N PRO A 123 -16.96 -20.61 2.72
CA PRO A 123 -15.82 -21.31 2.12
C PRO A 123 -14.52 -20.52 2.18
N ALA A 124 -14.57 -19.20 2.02
CA ALA A 124 -13.39 -18.35 2.14
C ALA A 124 -12.79 -18.36 3.56
N VAL A 125 -13.64 -18.34 4.57
CA VAL A 125 -13.21 -18.42 5.97
C VAL A 125 -12.61 -19.79 6.28
N GLU A 126 -13.22 -20.87 5.77
CA GLU A 126 -12.67 -22.22 5.97
C GLU A 126 -11.33 -22.39 5.27
N LEU A 127 -11.17 -21.85 4.06
CA LEU A 127 -9.88 -21.82 3.37
C LEU A 127 -8.85 -21.02 4.18
N MET A 128 -9.19 -19.83 4.66
CA MET A 128 -8.28 -19.01 5.46
C MET A 128 -7.88 -19.68 6.79
N LYS A 129 -8.77 -20.42 7.44
CA LYS A 129 -8.39 -21.22 8.61
C LYS A 129 -7.31 -22.24 8.29
N LYS A 130 -7.38 -22.88 7.11
CA LYS A 130 -6.35 -23.82 6.65
C LYS A 130 -5.05 -23.09 6.34
N VAL A 131 -5.08 -21.95 5.64
CA VAL A 131 -3.88 -21.11 5.40
C VAL A 131 -3.21 -20.74 6.72
N ILE A 132 -3.98 -20.25 7.69
CA ILE A 132 -3.47 -19.84 9.00
C ILE A 132 -2.88 -21.03 9.78
N ALA A 133 -3.51 -22.19 9.71
CA ALA A 133 -3.00 -23.40 10.38
C ALA A 133 -1.64 -23.85 9.81
N HIS A 134 -1.45 -23.69 8.49
CA HIS A 134 -0.23 -24.13 7.80
C HIS A 134 0.86 -23.05 7.72
N LYS A 135 0.56 -21.80 8.12
CA LYS A 135 1.50 -20.67 7.95
C LYS A 135 2.87 -20.88 8.63
N LYS A 136 2.95 -21.68 9.69
CA LYS A 136 4.21 -21.97 10.38
C LYS A 136 5.20 -22.69 9.47
N ASN A 137 4.71 -23.53 8.55
CA ASN A 137 5.55 -24.30 7.64
C ASN A 137 6.30 -23.39 6.64
N ASN A 138 5.80 -22.17 6.42
CA ASN A 138 6.36 -21.21 5.47
C ASN A 138 7.04 -20.02 6.19
N LYS A 139 7.26 -20.13 7.51
CA LYS A 139 7.92 -19.09 8.28
C LYS A 139 9.42 -19.40 8.39
N LEU A 140 10.26 -18.61 7.71
CA LEU A 140 11.71 -18.80 7.70
C LEU A 140 12.33 -18.95 9.10
N SER A 141 11.79 -18.24 10.10
CA SER A 141 12.30 -18.30 11.49
C SER A 141 12.07 -19.64 12.20
N GLU A 142 11.33 -20.57 11.59
CA GLU A 142 11.21 -21.94 12.10
C GLU A 142 12.41 -22.81 11.75
N ASN A 143 13.20 -22.44 10.74
CA ASN A 143 14.45 -23.10 10.39
C ASN A 143 15.55 -22.78 11.41
N ASP A 144 16.43 -23.75 11.68
CA ASP A 144 17.54 -23.58 12.63
C ASP A 144 18.57 -22.55 12.13
N TYR A 145 18.83 -22.57 10.83
CA TYR A 145 19.67 -21.61 10.13
C TYR A 145 19.02 -21.22 8.81
N TYR A 146 19.21 -19.98 8.41
CA TYR A 146 18.99 -19.55 7.04
C TYR A 146 19.90 -18.37 6.68
N GLN A 147 20.15 -18.24 5.41
CA GLN A 147 20.74 -17.05 4.82
C GLN A 147 20.11 -16.76 3.45
N TYR A 148 20.17 -15.51 3.05
CA TYR A 148 19.77 -15.07 1.70
C TYR A 148 20.46 -13.76 1.32
N ASN A 149 20.55 -13.50 0.03
CA ASN A 149 20.92 -12.19 -0.50
C ASN A 149 19.66 -11.35 -0.69
N LYS A 150 19.79 -10.06 -0.38
CA LYS A 150 18.74 -9.06 -0.54
C LYS A 150 19.28 -7.90 -1.34
N TYR A 151 18.68 -7.62 -2.48
CA TYR A 151 18.86 -6.38 -3.22
C TYR A 151 17.64 -5.50 -3.00
N GLN A 152 17.86 -4.24 -2.64
CA GLN A 152 16.80 -3.27 -2.39
C GLN A 152 17.14 -1.98 -3.12
N LYS A 153 16.17 -1.48 -3.89
CA LYS A 153 16.21 -0.17 -4.54
C LYS A 153 15.07 0.68 -4.00
N ILE A 154 15.39 1.88 -3.53
CA ILE A 154 14.42 2.86 -3.09
C ILE A 154 14.55 4.09 -3.97
N THR A 155 13.47 4.45 -4.62
CA THR A 155 13.37 5.67 -5.42
C THR A 155 12.43 6.63 -4.71
N MET A 156 12.89 7.84 -4.45
CA MET A 156 12.04 8.92 -3.98
C MET A 156 11.79 9.88 -5.14
N SER A 157 10.54 10.23 -5.34
CA SER A 157 10.09 11.09 -6.43
C SER A 157 9.15 12.17 -5.92
N LEU A 158 9.13 13.31 -6.58
CA LEU A 158 7.99 14.22 -6.49
C LEU A 158 6.82 13.58 -7.22
N ASN A 159 5.64 13.62 -6.61
CA ASN A 159 4.44 12.98 -7.11
C ASN A 159 3.56 14.00 -7.86
N ASP A 160 2.82 13.53 -8.87
CA ASP A 160 1.85 14.33 -9.63
C ASP A 160 2.48 15.59 -10.29
N VAL A 161 3.67 15.42 -10.86
CA VAL A 161 4.40 16.49 -11.57
C VAL A 161 3.99 16.49 -13.03
N THR A 162 3.21 17.50 -13.45
CA THR A 162 2.82 17.63 -14.86
C THR A 162 3.82 18.46 -15.66
N PRO A 163 3.94 18.23 -16.98
CA PRO A 163 4.80 19.04 -17.85
C PRO A 163 4.48 20.55 -17.76
N GLU A 164 3.21 20.93 -17.56
CA GLU A 164 2.78 22.33 -17.43
C GLU A 164 3.26 22.97 -16.13
N MET A 165 3.46 22.18 -15.07
CA MET A 165 4.04 22.67 -13.82
C MET A 165 5.49 23.07 -14.00
N LEU A 166 6.24 22.34 -14.83
CA LEU A 166 7.63 22.63 -15.12
C LEU A 166 7.84 23.90 -15.94
N GLU A 167 6.79 24.43 -16.56
CA GLU A 167 6.85 25.71 -17.27
C GLU A 167 6.68 26.91 -16.35
N LYS A 168 6.39 26.69 -15.06
CA LYS A 168 6.06 27.73 -14.08
C LYS A 168 7.09 27.79 -12.93
N GLY A 169 7.19 28.96 -12.32
CA GLY A 169 7.94 29.15 -11.07
C GLY A 169 9.42 28.80 -11.16
N MET A 170 9.91 28.10 -10.17
CA MET A 170 11.32 27.68 -10.04
C MET A 170 11.70 26.66 -11.12
N TYR A 171 10.79 25.78 -11.50
CA TYR A 171 11.03 24.70 -12.48
C TYR A 171 11.36 25.25 -13.87
N LYS A 172 10.81 26.41 -14.27
CA LYS A 172 11.13 27.06 -15.53
C LYS A 172 12.61 27.33 -15.73
N LYS A 173 13.37 27.45 -14.65
CA LYS A 173 14.82 27.68 -14.67
C LYS A 173 15.62 26.38 -14.85
N MET A 174 14.96 25.24 -14.86
CA MET A 174 15.55 23.90 -14.92
C MET A 174 14.92 23.08 -16.04
N PRO A 175 15.12 23.46 -17.33
CA PRO A 175 14.44 22.80 -18.46
C PRO A 175 14.78 21.33 -18.62
N PHE A 176 15.95 20.90 -18.10
CA PHE A 176 16.40 19.50 -18.13
C PHE A 176 15.51 18.57 -17.29
N LEU A 177 14.70 19.08 -16.36
CA LEU A 177 13.78 18.27 -15.55
C LEU A 177 12.64 17.65 -16.38
N LYS A 178 12.32 18.24 -17.55
CA LYS A 178 11.28 17.72 -18.44
C LYS A 178 11.61 16.31 -18.97
N ASP A 179 12.89 16.06 -19.19
CA ASP A 179 13.38 14.77 -19.71
C ASP A 179 13.50 13.70 -18.61
N GLN A 180 13.30 14.09 -17.34
CA GLN A 180 13.40 13.21 -16.20
C GLN A 180 12.03 12.81 -15.61
N ILE A 181 10.94 13.37 -16.16
CA ILE A 181 9.59 12.97 -15.75
C ILE A 181 9.29 11.57 -16.29
N GLU A 182 8.81 10.72 -15.42
CA GLU A 182 8.38 9.36 -15.75
C GLU A 182 6.89 9.19 -15.44
N LEU A 183 6.20 8.37 -16.21
CA LEU A 183 4.86 7.91 -15.86
C LEU A 183 5.01 6.69 -14.95
N CYS A 184 4.53 6.79 -13.72
CA CYS A 184 4.41 5.64 -12.83
C CYS A 184 3.20 4.82 -13.27
N GLU A 185 3.42 3.63 -13.81
CA GLU A 185 2.34 2.77 -14.33
C GLU A 185 1.36 2.35 -13.23
N GLU A 186 1.87 2.06 -12.02
CA GLU A 186 1.06 1.58 -10.90
C GLU A 186 0.10 2.64 -10.35
N THR A 187 0.53 3.90 -10.33
CA THR A 187 -0.30 5.02 -9.82
C THR A 187 -0.93 5.84 -10.94
N ASN A 188 -0.50 5.61 -12.19
CA ASN A 188 -0.88 6.39 -13.38
C ASN A 188 -0.66 7.91 -13.20
N LYS A 189 0.41 8.27 -12.49
CA LYS A 189 0.80 9.66 -12.22
C LYS A 189 2.18 9.95 -12.79
N PHE A 190 2.39 11.18 -13.21
CA PHE A 190 3.72 11.64 -13.56
C PHE A 190 4.55 11.90 -12.30
N ILE A 191 5.73 11.32 -12.26
CA ILE A 191 6.68 11.45 -11.16
C ILE A 191 8.00 12.04 -11.65
N LEU A 192 8.67 12.76 -10.77
CA LEU A 192 10.03 13.25 -11.01
C LEU A 192 10.96 12.60 -9.97
N PRO A 193 11.75 11.60 -10.34
CA PRO A 193 12.72 10.99 -9.43
C PRO A 193 13.74 12.03 -8.96
N ILE A 194 13.97 12.08 -7.63
CA ILE A 194 14.89 13.03 -7.00
C ILE A 194 16.02 12.35 -6.25
N SER A 195 15.82 11.11 -5.80
CA SER A 195 16.90 10.27 -5.28
C SER A 195 16.67 8.80 -5.55
N VAL A 196 17.76 8.06 -5.66
CA VAL A 196 17.77 6.61 -5.78
C VAL A 196 18.82 6.05 -4.85
N ASP A 197 18.39 5.16 -3.96
CA ASP A 197 19.25 4.43 -3.03
C ASP A 197 19.18 2.94 -3.35
N GLU A 198 20.33 2.31 -3.53
CA GLU A 198 20.45 0.88 -3.80
C GLU A 198 21.32 0.23 -2.74
N THR A 199 20.90 -0.92 -2.24
CA THR A 199 21.63 -1.68 -1.24
C THR A 199 21.63 -3.16 -1.60
N ALA A 200 22.80 -3.75 -1.68
CA ALA A 200 22.99 -5.19 -1.72
C ALA A 200 23.45 -5.68 -0.35
N SER A 201 22.74 -6.64 0.21
CA SER A 201 23.05 -7.16 1.54
C SER A 201 22.84 -8.67 1.59
N GLN A 202 23.42 -9.29 2.63
CA GLN A 202 23.18 -10.69 2.98
C GLN A 202 22.64 -10.75 4.38
N LYS A 203 21.50 -11.42 4.55
CA LYS A 203 20.94 -11.73 5.85
C LYS A 203 21.37 -13.13 6.28
N ILE A 204 21.77 -13.27 7.54
CA ILE A 204 22.10 -14.55 8.16
C ILE A 204 21.33 -14.68 9.47
N TYR A 205 20.80 -15.85 9.73
CA TYR A 205 19.99 -16.16 10.90
C TYR A 205 20.37 -17.50 11.51
N ARG A 206 20.25 -17.56 12.84
CA ARG A 206 20.35 -18.76 13.65
C ARG A 206 19.29 -18.75 14.73
N LYS A 207 18.58 -19.87 14.91
CA LYS A 207 17.49 -20.02 15.88
C LYS A 207 18.01 -20.17 17.32
N HIS A 208 19.06 -20.98 17.52
CA HIS A 208 19.57 -21.29 18.85
C HIS A 208 21.10 -21.12 18.99
N PRO A 209 21.61 -20.22 19.87
CA PRO A 209 20.89 -19.08 20.45
C PRO A 209 20.47 -18.09 19.36
N LYS A 210 19.28 -17.53 19.50
CA LYS A 210 18.72 -16.63 18.47
C LYS A 210 19.69 -15.49 18.14
N SER A 211 20.05 -15.39 16.88
CA SER A 211 20.90 -14.31 16.37
C SER A 211 20.59 -14.06 14.91
N GLU A 212 20.51 -12.79 14.57
CA GLU A 212 20.25 -12.33 13.21
C GLU A 212 21.21 -11.19 12.89
N LYS A 213 21.75 -11.19 11.67
CA LYS A 213 22.62 -10.13 11.16
C LYS A 213 22.35 -9.82 9.72
N THR A 214 22.57 -8.56 9.37
CA THR A 214 22.59 -8.09 7.99
C THR A 214 24.01 -7.61 7.68
N ILE A 215 24.61 -8.17 6.64
CA ILE A 215 25.93 -7.82 6.13
C ILE A 215 25.71 -7.02 4.85
N ILE A 216 26.08 -5.76 4.85
CA ILE A 216 25.97 -4.90 3.67
C ILE A 216 27.15 -5.23 2.74
N LYS A 217 26.83 -5.62 1.52
CA LYS A 217 27.80 -5.96 0.46
C LYS A 217 28.10 -4.82 -0.47
N GLY A 218 27.13 -3.91 -0.64
CA GLY A 218 27.28 -2.72 -1.47
C GLY A 218 26.14 -1.74 -1.24
N MET A 219 26.46 -0.48 -1.40
CA MET A 219 25.50 0.63 -1.35
C MET A 219 25.82 1.62 -2.44
N SER A 220 24.78 2.18 -3.06
CA SER A 220 24.87 3.32 -3.97
C SER A 220 23.75 4.29 -3.65
N SER A 221 24.08 5.58 -3.62
CA SER A 221 23.09 6.62 -3.38
C SER A 221 23.32 7.76 -4.36
N THR A 222 22.28 8.17 -5.06
CA THR A 222 22.31 9.23 -6.05
C THR A 222 21.16 10.21 -5.81
N GLY A 223 21.37 11.50 -6.13
CA GLY A 223 20.33 12.51 -6.02
C GLY A 223 20.45 13.40 -4.78
N VAL A 224 19.36 14.06 -4.41
CA VAL A 224 19.34 15.15 -3.40
C VAL A 224 19.02 14.57 -2.01
N ASN A 225 19.96 13.83 -1.44
CA ASN A 225 19.76 13.20 -0.12
C ASN A 225 19.81 14.19 1.05
N GLU A 226 20.54 15.29 0.90
CA GLU A 226 20.71 16.29 1.97
C GLU A 226 19.43 17.06 2.31
N LEU A 227 18.51 17.22 1.36
CA LEU A 227 17.24 17.91 1.59
C LEU A 227 16.36 17.19 2.62
N PHE A 228 16.56 15.88 2.80
CA PHE A 228 15.74 15.02 3.65
C PHE A 228 16.39 14.69 5.00
N ALA A 229 17.68 15.01 5.15
CA ALA A 229 18.40 14.76 6.40
C ALA A 229 18.00 15.71 7.54
N THR A 230 17.27 16.78 7.26
CA THR A 230 17.03 17.87 8.21
C THR A 230 15.66 17.85 8.90
N GLY A 231 14.77 16.92 8.57
CA GLY A 231 13.42 16.85 9.15
C GLY A 231 13.18 15.58 9.96
N ASP A 232 12.99 15.67 11.28
CA ASP A 232 12.69 14.52 12.15
C ASP A 232 11.48 13.70 11.67
N MET A 233 10.48 14.35 11.10
CA MET A 233 9.25 13.73 10.63
C MET A 233 9.49 12.84 9.40
N LEU A 234 10.18 13.37 8.39
CA LEU A 234 10.48 12.61 7.17
C LEU A 234 11.44 11.45 7.46
N SER A 235 12.44 11.66 8.32
CA SER A 235 13.35 10.60 8.74
C SER A 235 12.63 9.44 9.43
N THR A 236 11.58 9.72 10.19
CA THR A 236 10.76 8.69 10.85
C THR A 236 9.98 7.88 9.83
N VAL A 237 9.32 8.55 8.88
CA VAL A 237 8.58 7.85 7.82
C VAL A 237 9.52 7.02 6.94
N LEU A 238 10.68 7.56 6.59
CA LEU A 238 11.68 6.84 5.80
C LEU A 238 12.17 5.58 6.53
N LYS A 239 12.43 5.66 7.84
CA LYS A 239 12.81 4.46 8.62
C LYS A 239 11.76 3.36 8.52
N ASP A 240 10.49 3.71 8.53
CA ASP A 240 9.40 2.74 8.46
C ASP A 240 9.24 2.16 7.04
N VAL A 241 9.48 2.95 5.99
CA VAL A 241 9.53 2.44 4.59
C VAL A 241 10.70 1.47 4.39
N PHE A 242 11.78 1.61 5.17
CA PHE A 242 12.90 0.68 5.14
C PHE A 242 12.64 -0.62 5.91
N THR A 243 11.56 -0.70 6.70
CA THR A 243 11.23 -1.90 7.48
C THR A 243 10.72 -3.02 6.57
N ASP A 244 11.24 -4.22 6.77
CA ASP A 244 10.78 -5.38 6.03
C ASP A 244 9.34 -5.74 6.44
N VAL A 245 8.48 -5.93 5.47
CA VAL A 245 7.11 -6.42 5.67
C VAL A 245 7.13 -7.94 5.63
N ASN A 246 6.46 -8.57 6.58
CA ASN A 246 6.31 -10.02 6.62
C ASN A 246 4.86 -10.40 6.93
N ILE A 247 4.13 -10.89 5.92
CA ILE A 247 2.73 -11.32 6.11
C ILE A 247 2.60 -12.51 7.06
N TYR A 248 3.67 -13.31 7.26
CA TYR A 248 3.67 -14.46 8.16
C TYR A 248 3.79 -14.06 9.64
N ASP A 249 4.05 -12.81 9.97
CA ASP A 249 3.89 -12.30 11.33
C ASP A 249 2.41 -12.04 11.63
N ASN A 250 2.04 -11.91 12.90
CA ASN A 250 0.66 -11.60 13.26
C ASN A 250 0.35 -10.12 13.05
N ASP A 251 1.35 -9.28 13.33
CA ASP A 251 1.26 -7.83 13.18
C ASP A 251 2.34 -7.35 12.21
N ILE A 252 1.93 -6.52 11.27
CA ILE A 252 2.81 -5.82 10.34
C ILE A 252 2.99 -4.41 10.90
N ARG A 253 4.20 -4.06 11.33
CA ARG A 253 4.49 -2.73 11.86
C ARG A 253 4.97 -1.81 10.74
N LEU A 254 4.15 -0.83 10.42
CA LEU A 254 4.44 0.20 9.43
C LEU A 254 3.98 1.55 9.94
N LEU A 255 4.78 2.60 9.71
CA LEU A 255 4.44 3.98 10.05
C LEU A 255 4.05 4.14 11.53
N GLN A 256 4.74 3.39 12.41
CA GLN A 256 4.51 3.30 13.85
C GLN A 256 3.16 2.68 14.28
N TYR A 257 2.39 2.15 13.31
CA TYR A 257 1.13 1.48 13.59
C TYR A 257 1.27 -0.04 13.45
N PRO A 258 0.70 -0.82 14.35
CA PRO A 258 0.56 -2.27 14.18
C PRO A 258 -0.68 -2.55 13.33
N PHE A 259 -0.50 -3.11 12.15
CA PHE A 259 -1.57 -3.58 11.29
C PHE A 259 -1.71 -5.09 11.46
N ILE A 260 -2.93 -5.57 11.57
CA ILE A 260 -3.20 -7.01 11.62
C ILE A 260 -2.90 -7.62 10.25
N SER A 261 -2.04 -8.63 10.22
CA SER A 261 -1.76 -9.38 9.00
C SER A 261 -3.03 -10.11 8.50
N PRO A 262 -3.27 -10.17 7.19
CA PRO A 262 -4.41 -10.92 6.64
C PRO A 262 -4.35 -12.42 6.92
N ILE A 263 -3.19 -12.93 7.36
CA ILE A 263 -3.01 -14.31 7.83
C ILE A 263 -2.60 -14.39 9.30
N SER A 264 -2.93 -13.36 10.12
CA SER A 264 -2.72 -13.38 11.58
C SER A 264 -3.40 -14.58 12.21
N SER A 265 -2.68 -15.28 13.09
CA SER A 265 -3.20 -16.50 13.75
C SER A 265 -4.29 -16.20 14.76
N SER A 266 -4.25 -15.02 15.40
CA SER A 266 -5.20 -14.62 16.44
C SER A 266 -6.40 -13.88 15.87
N ASP A 267 -6.17 -12.97 14.92
CA ASP A 267 -7.11 -11.90 14.66
C ASP A 267 -7.63 -11.82 13.23
N ALA A 268 -6.95 -12.45 12.24
CA ALA A 268 -7.31 -12.30 10.82
C ALA A 268 -8.79 -12.60 10.55
N ILE A 269 -9.34 -13.72 11.08
CA ILE A 269 -10.72 -14.14 10.83
C ILE A 269 -11.74 -13.20 11.49
N SER A 270 -11.39 -12.59 12.63
CA SER A 270 -12.29 -11.65 13.33
C SER A 270 -12.20 -10.25 12.74
N PHE A 271 -11.02 -9.85 12.29
CA PHE A 271 -10.75 -8.52 11.80
C PHE A 271 -11.12 -8.32 10.34
N TYR A 272 -10.90 -9.34 9.49
CA TYR A 272 -11.17 -9.26 8.05
C TYR A 272 -12.43 -10.03 7.64
N LYS A 273 -13.04 -9.59 6.55
CA LYS A 273 -13.95 -10.35 5.70
C LYS A 273 -13.17 -10.90 4.54
N PHE A 274 -13.38 -12.17 4.24
CA PHE A 274 -12.72 -12.86 3.13
C PHE A 274 -13.76 -13.35 2.12
N TYR A 275 -13.44 -13.19 0.84
CA TYR A 275 -14.28 -13.64 -0.26
C TYR A 275 -13.41 -14.39 -1.28
N ILE A 276 -13.85 -15.56 -1.71
CA ILE A 276 -13.25 -16.22 -2.86
C ILE A 276 -13.81 -15.55 -4.11
N MET A 277 -12.93 -15.04 -4.95
CA MET A 277 -13.30 -14.40 -6.22
C MET A 277 -13.38 -15.45 -7.32
N ASP A 278 -12.29 -16.17 -7.54
CA ASP A 278 -12.14 -17.18 -8.59
C ASP A 278 -11.01 -18.15 -8.26
N THR A 279 -10.65 -18.97 -9.25
CA THR A 279 -9.44 -19.79 -9.27
C THR A 279 -8.63 -19.39 -10.50
N THR A 280 -7.44 -18.89 -10.31
CA THR A 280 -6.56 -18.37 -11.35
C THR A 280 -5.18 -19.01 -11.31
N PHE A 281 -4.34 -18.68 -12.28
CA PHE A 281 -2.93 -19.09 -12.30
C PHE A 281 -2.05 -17.89 -11.96
N VAL A 282 -1.09 -18.11 -11.06
CA VAL A 282 0.01 -17.17 -10.80
C VAL A 282 1.28 -17.90 -11.23
N ASP A 283 1.91 -17.43 -12.29
CA ASP A 283 2.94 -18.15 -13.06
C ASP A 283 2.40 -19.52 -13.55
N LYS A 284 2.92 -20.61 -12.99
CA LYS A 284 2.52 -21.98 -13.33
C LYS A 284 1.60 -22.60 -12.28
N ASP A 285 1.38 -21.93 -11.16
CA ASP A 285 0.70 -22.47 -10.00
C ASP A 285 -0.78 -22.09 -10.00
N LYS A 286 -1.65 -23.08 -9.90
CA LYS A 286 -3.09 -22.85 -9.73
C LYS A 286 -3.38 -22.34 -8.33
N CYS A 287 -4.09 -21.21 -8.22
CA CYS A 287 -4.36 -20.54 -6.95
C CYS A 287 -5.84 -20.25 -6.78
N PHE A 288 -6.32 -20.34 -5.55
CA PHE A 288 -7.55 -19.66 -5.14
C PHE A 288 -7.25 -18.17 -4.96
N HIS A 289 -7.98 -17.34 -5.67
CA HIS A 289 -7.91 -15.90 -5.55
C HIS A 289 -8.96 -15.42 -4.54
N LEU A 290 -8.48 -14.83 -3.44
CA LEU A 290 -9.32 -14.24 -2.40
C LEU A 290 -9.10 -12.74 -2.34
N THR A 291 -10.17 -12.01 -2.03
CA THR A 291 -10.06 -10.63 -1.56
C THR A 291 -10.32 -10.58 -0.06
N PHE A 292 -9.68 -9.65 0.61
CA PHE A 292 -9.90 -9.37 2.03
C PHE A 292 -10.05 -7.87 2.28
N VAL A 293 -10.92 -7.54 3.23
CA VAL A 293 -11.20 -6.16 3.64
C VAL A 293 -11.47 -6.13 5.15
N PRO A 294 -11.18 -5.03 5.86
CA PRO A 294 -11.53 -4.91 7.26
C PRO A 294 -13.03 -5.11 7.49
N ASN A 295 -13.39 -5.80 8.56
CA ASN A 295 -14.80 -6.05 8.93
C ASN A 295 -15.58 -4.76 9.17
N ASN A 296 -14.92 -3.79 9.80
CA ASN A 296 -15.41 -2.44 9.98
C ASN A 296 -14.59 -1.48 9.14
N SER A 297 -15.25 -0.67 8.33
CA SER A 297 -14.59 0.29 7.43
C SER A 297 -13.87 1.45 8.14
N GLN A 298 -14.00 1.55 9.46
CA GLN A 298 -13.28 2.53 10.28
C GLN A 298 -12.02 1.96 10.91
N ASP A 299 -11.83 0.64 10.85
CA ASP A 299 -10.64 0.01 11.42
C ASP A 299 -9.41 0.25 10.55
N PHE A 300 -8.25 0.43 11.21
CA PHE A 300 -6.96 0.51 10.55
C PHE A 300 -6.55 -0.87 10.05
N GLY A 301 -6.72 -1.12 8.77
CA GLY A 301 -6.41 -2.40 8.18
C GLY A 301 -6.18 -2.29 6.69
N PHE A 302 -5.49 -3.28 6.15
CA PHE A 302 -5.28 -3.42 4.72
C PHE A 302 -6.55 -3.91 4.01
N THR A 303 -6.70 -3.51 2.78
CA THR A 303 -7.52 -4.21 1.80
C THR A 303 -6.60 -4.89 0.80
N GLY A 304 -7.02 -5.98 0.16
CA GLY A 304 -6.15 -6.59 -0.83
C GLY A 304 -6.56 -7.97 -1.28
N HIS A 305 -5.62 -8.68 -1.87
CA HIS A 305 -5.81 -9.98 -2.45
C HIS A 305 -4.78 -10.98 -1.95
N LEU A 306 -5.23 -12.22 -1.78
CA LEU A 306 -4.39 -13.37 -1.48
C LEU A 306 -4.57 -14.41 -2.59
N TYR A 307 -3.47 -14.89 -3.10
CA TYR A 307 -3.43 -16.01 -4.05
C TYR A 307 -2.85 -17.21 -3.32
N VAL A 308 -3.72 -18.15 -2.98
CA VAL A 308 -3.40 -19.33 -2.18
C VAL A 308 -3.34 -20.53 -3.10
N LEU A 309 -2.28 -21.32 -3.03
CA LEU A 309 -2.14 -22.54 -3.84
C LEU A 309 -3.35 -23.45 -3.69
N ALA A 310 -3.86 -23.92 -4.81
CA ALA A 310 -5.01 -24.81 -4.87
C ALA A 310 -4.58 -26.29 -4.65
N ASP A 311 -3.70 -26.50 -3.67
CA ASP A 311 -3.19 -27.79 -3.25
C ASP A 311 -3.36 -27.99 -1.74
N SER A 312 -2.80 -29.04 -1.18
CA SER A 312 -2.87 -29.33 0.26
C SER A 312 -1.89 -28.50 1.12
N SER A 313 -1.01 -27.70 0.51
CA SER A 313 -0.07 -26.84 1.24
C SER A 313 -0.72 -25.59 1.81
N TYR A 314 -1.77 -25.09 1.15
CA TYR A 314 -2.45 -23.83 1.48
C TYR A 314 -1.49 -22.64 1.62
N THR A 315 -0.40 -22.65 0.86
CA THR A 315 0.63 -21.63 0.87
C THR A 315 0.17 -20.38 0.11
N VAL A 316 0.51 -19.21 0.62
CA VAL A 316 0.29 -17.95 -0.11
C VAL A 316 1.38 -17.79 -1.17
N LYS A 317 0.99 -17.80 -2.44
CA LYS A 317 1.89 -17.59 -3.60
C LYS A 317 2.12 -16.10 -3.85
N LYS A 318 1.07 -15.29 -3.69
CA LYS A 318 1.13 -13.83 -3.88
C LYS A 318 0.17 -13.14 -2.92
N CYS A 319 0.58 -11.99 -2.42
CA CYS A 319 -0.24 -11.12 -1.59
C CYS A 319 -0.14 -9.70 -2.09
N THR A 320 -1.27 -9.03 -2.26
CA THR A 320 -1.33 -7.58 -2.46
C THR A 320 -2.05 -6.95 -1.28
N MET A 321 -1.51 -5.87 -0.76
CA MET A 321 -2.08 -5.12 0.36
C MET A 321 -2.10 -3.65 0.01
N ASN A 322 -3.27 -3.03 0.14
CA ASN A 322 -3.46 -1.60 -0.06
C ASN A 322 -3.89 -0.93 1.24
N LEU A 323 -3.29 0.19 1.56
CA LEU A 323 -3.69 1.05 2.66
C LEU A 323 -4.13 2.41 2.10
N PRO A 324 -5.45 2.62 1.92
CA PRO A 324 -5.96 3.84 1.32
C PRO A 324 -5.89 5.02 2.28
N LYS A 325 -5.94 6.24 1.76
CA LYS A 325 -5.94 7.51 2.52
C LYS A 325 -6.93 7.54 3.69
N LYS A 326 -8.03 6.83 3.58
CA LYS A 326 -9.05 6.73 4.63
C LYS A 326 -8.55 6.02 5.89
N SER A 327 -7.45 5.29 5.81
CA SER A 327 -6.88 4.59 6.97
C SER A 327 -6.49 5.50 8.13
N GLY A 328 -6.46 6.83 7.92
CA GLY A 328 -6.13 7.80 8.96
C GLY A 328 -4.65 7.83 9.36
N VAL A 329 -3.79 7.13 8.64
CA VAL A 329 -2.34 7.21 8.83
C VAL A 329 -1.85 8.56 8.35
N ASN A 330 -1.28 9.34 9.27
CA ASN A 330 -0.81 10.69 8.99
C ASN A 330 0.15 10.72 7.80
N PHE A 331 -0.08 11.68 6.89
CA PHE A 331 0.74 11.97 5.70
C PHE A 331 0.68 10.93 4.58
N VAL A 332 0.14 9.73 4.79
CA VAL A 332 0.02 8.70 3.76
C VAL A 332 -1.27 8.91 2.97
N ASP A 333 -1.13 9.09 1.69
CA ASP A 333 -2.25 9.21 0.75
C ASP A 333 -2.67 7.85 0.19
N ASN A 334 -1.69 7.01 -0.09
CA ASN A 334 -1.87 5.63 -0.52
C ASN A 334 -0.61 4.82 -0.19
N MET A 335 -0.78 3.52 0.06
CA MET A 335 0.32 2.58 0.17
C MET A 335 -0.10 1.26 -0.45
N ASP A 336 0.71 0.78 -1.38
CA ASP A 336 0.55 -0.52 -2.01
C ASP A 336 1.76 -1.38 -1.71
N ILE A 337 1.51 -2.64 -1.32
CA ILE A 337 2.55 -3.64 -1.04
C ILE A 337 2.21 -4.88 -1.85
N ILE A 338 3.18 -5.40 -2.57
CA ILE A 338 3.05 -6.62 -3.36
C ILE A 338 4.15 -7.57 -2.96
N GLN A 339 3.77 -8.76 -2.50
CA GLN A 339 4.71 -9.82 -2.14
C GLN A 339 4.45 -11.07 -2.99
N GLU A 340 5.50 -11.63 -3.56
CA GLU A 340 5.45 -12.89 -4.29
C GLU A 340 6.43 -13.88 -3.68
N PHE A 341 5.97 -15.13 -3.60
CA PHE A 341 6.70 -16.22 -3.01
C PHE A 341 7.04 -17.27 -4.08
N GLU A 342 8.15 -17.97 -3.90
CA GLU A 342 8.54 -19.08 -4.77
C GLU A 342 8.92 -20.31 -3.96
N GLN A 343 8.76 -21.48 -4.56
CA GLN A 343 9.22 -22.72 -3.98
C GLN A 343 10.63 -23.03 -4.45
N LEU A 344 11.51 -23.27 -3.51
CA LEU A 344 12.88 -23.69 -3.78
C LEU A 344 12.93 -25.19 -4.12
N PRO A 345 14.02 -25.67 -4.75
CA PRO A 345 14.20 -27.09 -5.06
C PRO A 345 14.13 -28.03 -3.85
N ASN A 346 14.42 -27.53 -2.64
CA ASN A 346 14.30 -28.28 -1.39
C ASN A 346 12.87 -28.34 -0.83
N GLY A 347 11.90 -27.71 -1.50
CA GLY A 347 10.49 -27.66 -1.11
C GLY A 347 10.11 -26.47 -0.23
N GLU A 348 11.07 -25.71 0.28
CA GLU A 348 10.81 -24.52 1.11
C GLU A 348 10.18 -23.39 0.28
N TRP A 349 9.18 -22.71 0.86
CA TRP A 349 8.57 -21.50 0.30
C TRP A 349 9.23 -20.26 0.88
N VAL A 350 9.72 -19.40 0.01
CA VAL A 350 10.46 -18.21 0.39
C VAL A 350 9.93 -16.95 -0.33
N LEU A 351 10.16 -15.80 0.27
CA LEU A 351 9.83 -14.52 -0.35
C LEU A 351 10.80 -14.27 -1.52
N LYS A 352 10.25 -13.99 -2.69
CA LYS A 352 10.99 -13.70 -3.91
C LYS A 352 11.08 -12.20 -4.16
N THR A 353 9.92 -11.53 -4.07
CA THR A 353 9.82 -10.09 -4.30
C THR A 353 8.99 -9.43 -3.19
N ASP A 354 9.37 -8.21 -2.83
CA ASP A 354 8.62 -7.34 -1.92
C ASP A 354 8.70 -5.91 -2.45
N ASP A 355 7.64 -5.49 -3.12
CA ASP A 355 7.54 -4.17 -3.74
C ASP A 355 6.54 -3.33 -2.95
N MET A 356 6.91 -2.07 -2.69
CA MET A 356 6.08 -1.13 -1.96
C MET A 356 6.09 0.22 -2.66
N ILE A 357 4.92 0.82 -2.79
CA ILE A 357 4.75 2.20 -3.22
C ILE A 357 3.99 2.94 -2.13
N VAL A 358 4.55 4.05 -1.68
CA VAL A 358 3.93 4.94 -0.70
C VAL A 358 3.78 6.31 -1.31
N GLU A 359 2.57 6.80 -1.38
CA GLU A 359 2.27 8.18 -1.76
C GLU A 359 1.99 9.00 -0.50
N MET A 360 2.60 10.17 -0.40
CA MET A 360 2.58 10.99 0.79
C MET A 360 2.41 12.47 0.47
N THR A 361 1.68 13.16 1.34
CA THR A 361 1.61 14.63 1.34
C THR A 361 1.96 15.16 2.72
N LEU A 362 3.14 15.75 2.87
CA LEU A 362 3.62 16.26 4.16
C LEU A 362 2.94 17.57 4.56
N MET A 363 2.70 18.45 3.60
CA MET A 363 2.01 19.73 3.81
C MET A 363 1.08 20.04 2.64
N LYS A 364 -0.06 20.66 2.91
CA LYS A 364 -1.06 21.01 1.90
C LYS A 364 -0.55 21.95 0.79
N ILE A 365 0.57 22.62 1.00
CA ILE A 365 1.17 23.62 0.09
C ILE A 365 2.32 23.00 -0.72
N MET A 366 2.83 21.86 -0.31
CA MET A 366 3.96 21.18 -0.97
C MET A 366 3.46 20.12 -1.94
N GLN A 367 4.25 19.91 -2.97
CA GLN A 367 4.11 18.77 -3.87
C GLN A 367 4.16 17.48 -3.05
N GLY A 368 3.32 16.50 -3.39
CA GLY A 368 3.36 15.18 -2.79
C GLY A 368 4.65 14.44 -3.15
N PHE A 369 4.96 13.42 -2.36
CA PHE A 369 6.08 12.51 -2.61
C PHE A 369 5.57 11.12 -2.91
N GLN A 370 6.31 10.42 -3.75
CA GLN A 370 6.16 8.99 -3.94
C GLN A 370 7.48 8.32 -3.56
N ILE A 371 7.39 7.29 -2.74
CA ILE A 371 8.53 6.44 -2.40
C ILE A 371 8.22 5.06 -2.96
N ARG A 372 9.07 4.58 -3.86
CA ARG A 372 9.01 3.22 -4.40
C ARG A 372 10.15 2.42 -3.81
N ARG A 373 9.85 1.31 -3.16
CA ARG A 373 10.80 0.31 -2.71
C ARG A 373 10.62 -0.96 -3.51
N THR A 374 11.65 -1.39 -4.20
CA THR A 374 11.71 -2.66 -4.92
C THR A 374 12.71 -3.56 -4.23
N THR A 375 12.29 -4.73 -3.78
CA THR A 375 13.17 -5.68 -3.09
C THR A 375 13.16 -7.02 -3.81
N ARG A 376 14.34 -7.60 -4.00
CA ARG A 376 14.55 -8.93 -4.61
C ARG A 376 15.39 -9.77 -3.67
N TYR A 377 14.96 -11.01 -3.48
CA TYR A 377 15.61 -11.97 -2.63
C TYR A 377 16.15 -13.13 -3.46
N SER A 378 17.33 -13.62 -3.13
CA SER A 378 17.99 -14.70 -3.85
C SER A 378 18.94 -15.50 -2.97
N ASP A 379 19.47 -16.61 -3.50
CA ASP A 379 20.52 -17.43 -2.89
C ASP A 379 20.18 -17.87 -1.48
N TYR A 380 18.96 -18.35 -1.29
CA TYR A 380 18.55 -18.95 -0.03
C TYR A 380 19.31 -20.24 0.26
N ALA A 381 19.84 -20.35 1.48
CA ALA A 381 20.45 -21.57 1.97
C ALA A 381 20.09 -21.77 3.46
N PHE A 382 20.00 -23.03 3.86
CA PHE A 382 19.53 -23.45 5.18
C PHE A 382 20.58 -24.27 5.94
N ASP A 383 21.78 -24.35 5.39
CA ASP A 383 22.89 -25.08 6.00
C ASP A 383 23.37 -24.39 7.29
N GLU A 384 24.00 -25.16 8.16
CA GLU A 384 24.62 -24.66 9.39
C GLU A 384 25.66 -23.57 9.07
N LEU A 385 25.53 -22.43 9.71
CA LEU A 385 26.40 -21.27 9.51
C LEU A 385 27.52 -21.23 10.55
N PRO A 386 28.78 -20.94 10.15
CA PRO A 386 29.91 -20.85 11.07
C PRO A 386 29.64 -19.81 12.18
N GLN A 387 29.91 -20.23 13.43
CA GLN A 387 29.66 -19.37 14.61
C GLN A 387 30.40 -18.03 14.59
N ARG A 388 31.55 -17.96 13.91
CA ARG A 388 32.32 -16.73 13.72
C ARG A 388 31.51 -15.60 13.07
N LEU A 389 30.53 -15.95 12.21
CA LEU A 389 29.66 -14.98 11.54
C LEU A 389 28.73 -14.24 12.53
N PHE A 390 28.40 -14.87 13.65
CA PHE A 390 27.52 -14.31 14.68
C PHE A 390 28.26 -13.58 15.80
N LYS A 391 29.58 -13.76 15.92
CA LYS A 391 30.37 -13.14 17.01
C LYS A 391 30.63 -11.65 16.82
N ARG A 392 30.63 -11.12 15.59
CA ARG A 392 30.88 -9.71 15.30
C ARG A 392 29.60 -8.90 15.55
N LYS A 393 29.72 -7.77 16.27
CA LYS A 393 28.60 -6.84 16.50
C LYS A 393 28.48 -5.85 15.34
N GLY A 394 27.25 -5.66 14.83
CA GLY A 394 26.91 -4.63 13.87
C GLY A 394 26.82 -5.06 12.40
N ALA A 395 26.37 -4.15 11.55
CA ALA A 395 26.45 -4.29 10.10
C ALA A 395 27.91 -4.18 9.65
N GLU A 396 28.44 -5.19 8.95
CA GLU A 396 29.74 -5.09 8.30
C GLU A 396 29.57 -4.40 6.96
N ILE A 397 30.06 -3.18 6.86
CA ILE A 397 30.26 -2.48 5.58
C ILE A 397 31.62 -2.92 5.08
N LYS A 398 31.69 -3.56 3.91
CA LYS A 398 32.96 -3.77 3.23
C LYS A 398 33.30 -2.45 2.51
N ASP A 399 34.35 -1.80 2.95
CA ASP A 399 34.73 -0.42 2.53
C ASP A 399 34.94 -0.25 1.00
N CYS A 400 35.12 -1.31 0.25
CA CYS A 400 35.37 -1.25 -1.21
C CYS A 400 34.08 -1.06 -2.05
N LEU A 401 32.89 -0.86 -1.46
CA LEU A 401 31.60 -0.78 -2.17
C LEU A 401 30.73 0.42 -1.79
N LEU A 402 31.31 1.42 -1.15
CA LEU A 402 30.66 2.72 -0.94
C LEU A 402 30.85 3.60 -2.18
N TYR A 403 29.88 3.62 -3.08
CA TYR A 403 29.85 4.56 -4.19
C TYR A 403 28.99 5.76 -3.83
N THR A 404 29.66 6.83 -3.41
CA THR A 404 29.06 8.17 -3.39
C THR A 404 29.44 8.86 -4.70
N SER A 405 28.53 8.90 -5.66
CA SER A 405 28.66 9.52 -6.99
C SER A 405 29.32 8.68 -8.10
N PRO A 406 28.82 8.74 -9.34
CA PRO A 406 29.36 7.97 -10.46
C PRO A 406 30.59 8.65 -11.04
N SER A 407 31.74 8.44 -10.45
CA SER A 407 33.01 8.71 -11.13
C SER A 407 33.69 7.38 -11.45
N PRO A 408 33.86 7.02 -12.72
CA PRO A 408 34.55 5.79 -13.12
C PRO A 408 36.06 5.82 -12.86
N ARG A 409 36.58 6.82 -12.13
CA ARG A 409 38.03 7.06 -12.00
C ARG A 409 38.67 6.61 -10.70
N ASP A 410 37.89 6.14 -9.71
CA ASP A 410 38.44 5.84 -8.39
C ASP A 410 38.59 4.35 -8.10
N CYS A 411 38.62 3.50 -9.14
CA CYS A 411 39.00 2.11 -9.06
C CYS A 411 40.28 1.87 -9.88
N SER A 412 41.39 2.31 -9.33
CA SER A 412 42.73 1.86 -9.78
C SER A 412 43.58 1.48 -8.57
#